data_72028642ea04f30a58ea994f85f4bba0
#
_entry.id   72028642ea04f30a58ea994f85f4bba0
#
_cell.length_a   1.000
_cell.length_b   1.000
_cell.length_c   1.000
_cell.angle_alpha   90.00
_cell.angle_beta   90.00
_cell.angle_gamma   90.00
#
_symmetry.space_group_name_H-M   'P 1'
#
loop_
_entity.id
_entity.type
_entity.pdbx_description
1 polymer ?
#
loop_
_entity_poly.entity_id
_entity_poly.type
_entity_poly.pdbx_seq_one_letter_code
_entity_poly.pdbx_strand_id
1 'polypeptide(L)'
;MTILPTGKLPAELLENLLRHAPASDPRLILGPGVGLDCGVVQMGDVLLVFKAEPITFVSDQIGWYGVHVAVNDIATTGAIPRWMMVTLLLPEGKTTPDLVQSISSQIYAAADGYGITIVGGHTEITTGLDRPILSTMLIGEVSPDRLITPRGACPGDCILLSKSIPVEGTAILAREFPDLLRNSLSPEELLEAQNYIYTPGISVWKDARVAIQAGKVHAMHDPTEGGLATALWELAEASGTTLEIKPESIPVSNLSQKICDALELSPLGTIASGALLMVVPPEESLNIQEALRNAGIPCTEIGNIREGIAEVRLVHQAGSLPMPRYDQDEITRAFQKIVKQGD
;
A
#
# COMPACT_ATOMS: atom_id res chain seq x y z
N MET A 1 -19.97 25.53 0.05
CA MET A 1 -19.67 24.12 -0.24
C MET A 1 -18.21 23.90 0.10
N THR A 2 -17.90 22.93 0.93
CA THR A 2 -16.51 22.58 1.27
C THR A 2 -15.97 21.68 0.14
N ILE A 3 -14.91 22.12 -0.51
CA ILE A 3 -14.20 21.30 -1.51
C ILE A 3 -13.34 20.29 -0.75
N LEU A 4 -13.43 19.03 -1.15
CA LEU A 4 -12.62 17.97 -0.55
C LEU A 4 -11.17 18.05 -1.07
N PRO A 5 -10.21 17.69 -0.23
CA PRO A 5 -8.80 17.65 -0.62
C PRO A 5 -8.50 16.53 -1.61
N THR A 6 -7.35 16.60 -2.28
CA THR A 6 -6.81 15.51 -3.10
C THR A 6 -6.39 14.34 -2.21
N GLY A 7 -6.67 13.10 -2.63
CA GLY A 7 -6.31 11.88 -1.92
C GLY A 7 -7.52 11.00 -1.60
N LYS A 8 -7.36 10.07 -0.64
CA LYS A 8 -8.46 9.22 -0.16
C LYS A 8 -9.61 10.08 0.39
N LEU A 9 -10.85 9.62 0.22
CA LEU A 9 -11.99 10.26 0.88
C LEU A 9 -11.85 10.17 2.40
N PRO A 10 -12.32 11.20 3.16
CA PRO A 10 -12.39 11.10 4.61
C PRO A 10 -13.15 9.85 5.04
N ALA A 11 -12.63 9.12 6.03
CA ALA A 11 -13.15 7.80 6.44
C ALA A 11 -14.66 7.84 6.79
N GLU A 12 -15.10 8.87 7.53
CA GLU A 12 -16.53 9.03 7.87
C GLU A 12 -17.44 9.19 6.64
N LEU A 13 -16.96 9.94 5.62
CA LEU A 13 -17.72 10.12 4.37
C LEU A 13 -17.76 8.80 3.59
N LEU A 14 -16.62 8.10 3.48
CA LEU A 14 -16.55 6.81 2.82
C LEU A 14 -17.45 5.78 3.52
N GLU A 15 -17.40 5.68 4.83
CA GLU A 15 -18.26 4.78 5.61
C GLU A 15 -19.74 5.03 5.35
N ASN A 16 -20.17 6.31 5.34
CA ASN A 16 -21.55 6.67 5.04
C ASN A 16 -21.97 6.25 3.63
N LEU A 17 -21.11 6.35 2.63
CA LEU A 17 -21.37 5.89 1.27
C LEU A 17 -21.49 4.36 1.22
N LEU A 18 -20.56 3.65 1.85
CA LEU A 18 -20.50 2.20 1.82
C LEU A 18 -21.67 1.52 2.54
N ARG A 19 -22.24 2.15 3.58
CA ARG A 19 -23.46 1.65 4.26
C ARG A 19 -24.66 1.48 3.33
N HIS A 20 -24.71 2.18 2.21
CA HIS A 20 -25.77 2.11 1.23
C HIS A 20 -25.45 1.20 0.04
N ALA A 21 -24.26 0.59 0.02
CA ALA A 21 -23.88 -0.33 -1.04
C ALA A 21 -24.73 -1.61 -0.97
N PRO A 22 -25.31 -2.08 -2.10
CA PRO A 22 -26.06 -3.33 -2.11
C PRO A 22 -25.11 -4.50 -1.80
N ALA A 23 -25.42 -5.24 -0.74
CA ALA A 23 -24.62 -6.38 -0.26
C ALA A 23 -25.51 -7.60 0.08
N SER A 24 -26.46 -7.91 -0.81
CA SER A 24 -27.49 -8.93 -0.56
C SER A 24 -27.10 -10.36 -1.03
N ASP A 25 -25.98 -10.53 -1.76
CA ASP A 25 -25.56 -11.86 -2.19
C ASP A 25 -25.02 -12.66 -0.99
N PRO A 26 -25.61 -13.84 -0.67
CA PRO A 26 -25.17 -14.64 0.48
C PRO A 26 -23.76 -15.22 0.34
N ARG A 27 -23.15 -15.17 -0.84
CA ARG A 27 -21.77 -15.58 -1.10
C ARG A 27 -20.76 -14.50 -0.78
N LEU A 28 -21.19 -13.28 -0.47
CA LEU A 28 -20.31 -12.19 -0.07
C LEU A 28 -19.76 -12.46 1.33
N ILE A 29 -18.50 -12.82 1.42
CA ILE A 29 -17.79 -13.12 2.69
C ILE A 29 -17.22 -11.84 3.30
N LEU A 30 -16.62 -10.97 2.47
CA LEU A 30 -16.10 -9.67 2.88
C LEU A 30 -16.56 -8.62 1.87
N GLY A 31 -17.41 -7.71 2.33
CA GLY A 31 -17.90 -6.59 1.54
C GLY A 31 -17.03 -5.34 1.72
N PRO A 32 -17.42 -4.22 1.08
CA PRO A 32 -16.69 -2.98 1.19
C PRO A 32 -16.71 -2.44 2.63
N GLY A 33 -15.59 -1.84 3.07
CA GLY A 33 -15.45 -1.25 4.39
C GLY A 33 -14.17 -0.42 4.50
N VAL A 34 -14.13 0.47 5.48
CA VAL A 34 -12.91 1.24 5.80
C VAL A 34 -11.86 0.27 6.33
N GLY A 35 -10.62 0.38 5.84
CA GLY A 35 -9.53 -0.53 6.20
C GLY A 35 -9.65 -1.94 5.60
N LEU A 36 -10.52 -2.13 4.59
CA LEU A 36 -10.69 -3.38 3.87
C LEU A 36 -10.36 -3.15 2.38
N ASP A 37 -9.16 -3.58 1.97
CA ASP A 37 -8.65 -3.33 0.63
C ASP A 37 -9.28 -4.22 -0.44
N CYS A 38 -9.79 -5.39 -0.04
CA CYS A 38 -10.34 -6.39 -0.95
C CYS A 38 -11.78 -6.79 -0.61
N GLY A 39 -12.57 -7.06 -1.65
CA GLY A 39 -13.83 -7.79 -1.53
C GLY A 39 -13.59 -9.30 -1.67
N VAL A 40 -14.37 -10.14 -0.94
CA VAL A 40 -14.24 -11.60 -0.99
C VAL A 40 -15.58 -12.25 -1.24
N VAL A 41 -15.65 -13.10 -2.27
CA VAL A 41 -16.87 -13.82 -2.66
C VAL A 41 -16.58 -15.32 -2.71
N GLN A 42 -17.47 -16.14 -2.15
CA GLN A 42 -17.38 -17.58 -2.21
C GLN A 42 -17.87 -18.12 -3.56
N MET A 43 -17.02 -18.92 -4.22
CA MET A 43 -17.34 -19.57 -5.50
C MET A 43 -17.07 -21.09 -5.39
N GLY A 44 -18.09 -21.85 -5.02
CA GLY A 44 -17.91 -23.26 -4.70
C GLY A 44 -16.99 -23.46 -3.49
N ASP A 45 -15.92 -24.22 -3.67
CA ASP A 45 -14.97 -24.56 -2.60
C ASP A 45 -13.82 -23.54 -2.46
N VAL A 46 -13.80 -22.49 -3.28
CA VAL A 46 -12.77 -21.44 -3.24
C VAL A 46 -13.36 -20.08 -2.93
N LEU A 47 -12.54 -19.19 -2.40
CA LEU A 47 -12.84 -17.77 -2.27
C LEU A 47 -12.14 -17.01 -3.38
N LEU A 48 -12.88 -16.16 -4.08
CA LEU A 48 -12.34 -15.18 -5.00
C LEU A 48 -12.16 -13.85 -4.27
N VAL A 49 -10.97 -13.31 -4.37
CA VAL A 49 -10.57 -12.03 -3.78
C VAL A 49 -10.47 -11.00 -4.90
N PHE A 50 -11.16 -9.88 -4.75
CA PHE A 50 -11.26 -8.82 -5.75
C PHE A 50 -10.61 -7.54 -5.25
N LYS A 51 -9.75 -6.96 -6.05
CA LYS A 51 -9.19 -5.63 -5.83
C LYS A 51 -9.31 -4.79 -7.08
N ALA A 52 -9.77 -3.55 -6.92
CA ALA A 52 -9.68 -2.50 -7.95
C ALA A 52 -8.74 -1.41 -7.45
N GLU A 53 -7.72 -1.08 -8.25
CA GLU A 53 -6.66 -0.14 -7.87
C GLU A 53 -6.39 0.88 -8.97
N PRO A 54 -6.57 2.19 -8.74
CA PRO A 54 -6.17 3.25 -9.64
C PRO A 54 -4.78 3.77 -9.30
N ILE A 55 -3.95 4.02 -10.32
CA ILE A 55 -2.67 4.72 -10.21
C ILE A 55 -2.81 6.11 -10.81
N THR A 56 -2.65 7.14 -9.97
CA THR A 56 -2.94 8.54 -10.32
C THR A 56 -1.78 9.51 -10.05
N PHE A 57 -0.84 9.17 -9.15
CA PHE A 57 0.25 10.09 -8.76
C PHE A 57 1.47 10.02 -9.67
N VAL A 58 1.70 8.92 -10.36
CA VAL A 58 2.89 8.72 -11.19
C VAL A 58 2.56 8.57 -12.66
N SER A 59 3.47 9.03 -13.52
CA SER A 59 3.42 8.78 -14.96
C SER A 59 4.52 7.83 -15.41
N ASP A 60 5.70 7.94 -14.79
CA ASP A 60 6.82 7.02 -15.03
C ASP A 60 6.55 5.68 -14.36
N GLN A 61 6.79 4.59 -15.07
CA GLN A 61 6.58 3.21 -14.60
C GLN A 61 5.14 2.90 -14.14
N ILE A 62 4.12 3.63 -14.64
CA ILE A 62 2.74 3.50 -14.21
C ILE A 62 2.21 2.05 -14.33
N GLY A 63 2.63 1.32 -15.38
CA GLY A 63 2.27 -0.09 -15.57
C GLY A 63 2.88 -1.01 -14.50
N TRP A 64 4.12 -0.72 -14.09
CA TRP A 64 4.80 -1.42 -12.98
C TRP A 64 4.04 -1.22 -11.67
N TYR A 65 3.76 0.05 -11.31
CA TYR A 65 2.99 0.37 -10.10
C TYR A 65 1.64 -0.33 -10.10
N GLY A 66 0.85 -0.22 -11.18
CA GLY A 66 -0.51 -0.75 -11.23
C GLY A 66 -0.62 -2.25 -11.01
N VAL A 67 0.37 -3.03 -11.43
CA VAL A 67 0.40 -4.47 -11.16
C VAL A 67 0.86 -4.76 -9.74
N HIS A 68 1.98 -4.15 -9.30
CA HIS A 68 2.57 -4.47 -8.00
C HIS A 68 1.69 -4.05 -6.82
N VAL A 69 1.08 -2.85 -6.88
CA VAL A 69 0.19 -2.38 -5.82
C VAL A 69 -1.05 -3.27 -5.74
N ALA A 70 -1.70 -3.59 -6.85
CA ALA A 70 -2.84 -4.52 -6.84
C ALA A 70 -2.47 -5.92 -6.32
N VAL A 71 -1.26 -6.41 -6.64
CA VAL A 71 -0.75 -7.69 -6.10
C VAL A 71 -0.52 -7.62 -4.61
N ASN A 72 -0.08 -6.48 -4.08
CA ASN A 72 0.13 -6.30 -2.64
C ASN A 72 -1.17 -6.51 -1.87
N ASP A 73 -2.26 -5.88 -2.30
CA ASP A 73 -3.58 -6.06 -1.65
C ASP A 73 -4.05 -7.52 -1.69
N ILE A 74 -3.90 -8.20 -2.83
CA ILE A 74 -4.22 -9.64 -2.92
C ILE A 74 -3.34 -10.45 -1.97
N ALA A 75 -2.05 -10.12 -1.87
CA ALA A 75 -1.10 -10.82 -1.00
C ALA A 75 -1.46 -10.70 0.48
N THR A 76 -1.97 -9.55 0.94
CA THR A 76 -2.38 -9.34 2.34
C THR A 76 -3.52 -10.26 2.77
N THR A 77 -4.30 -10.77 1.81
CA THR A 77 -5.39 -11.72 2.09
C THR A 77 -4.95 -13.19 2.10
N GLY A 78 -3.68 -13.49 1.81
CA GLY A 78 -3.17 -14.84 1.62
C GLY A 78 -3.53 -15.46 0.26
N ALA A 79 -4.26 -14.73 -0.59
CA ALA A 79 -4.68 -15.20 -1.90
C ALA A 79 -3.52 -15.21 -2.91
N ILE A 80 -3.70 -16.01 -3.97
CA ILE A 80 -2.79 -16.06 -5.12
C ILE A 80 -3.42 -15.27 -6.27
N PRO A 81 -2.77 -14.22 -6.81
CA PRO A 81 -3.29 -13.46 -7.94
C PRO A 81 -3.43 -14.35 -9.18
N ARG A 82 -4.50 -14.19 -9.95
CA ARG A 82 -4.82 -15.04 -11.10
C ARG A 82 -5.14 -14.27 -12.36
N TRP A 83 -6.12 -13.36 -12.28
CA TRP A 83 -6.69 -12.69 -13.45
C TRP A 83 -6.73 -11.18 -13.24
N MET A 84 -6.35 -10.45 -14.28
CA MET A 84 -6.36 -8.99 -14.23
C MET A 84 -7.12 -8.42 -15.43
N MET A 85 -7.93 -7.40 -15.16
CA MET A 85 -8.47 -6.48 -16.14
C MET A 85 -7.77 -5.14 -15.99
N VAL A 86 -7.53 -4.45 -17.11
CA VAL A 86 -6.78 -3.19 -17.16
C VAL A 86 -7.62 -2.12 -17.84
N THR A 87 -7.81 -0.99 -17.17
CA THR A 87 -8.36 0.23 -17.78
C THR A 87 -7.26 1.29 -17.87
N LEU A 88 -6.93 1.71 -19.11
CA LEU A 88 -5.90 2.71 -19.35
C LEU A 88 -6.55 3.92 -20.04
N LEU A 89 -6.58 5.05 -19.32
CA LEU A 89 -7.05 6.33 -19.83
C LEU A 89 -5.85 7.20 -20.16
N LEU A 90 -5.78 7.68 -21.38
CA LEU A 90 -4.63 8.37 -21.93
C LEU A 90 -5.00 9.83 -22.28
N PRO A 91 -4.09 10.81 -22.06
CA PRO A 91 -4.37 12.21 -22.31
C PRO A 91 -4.40 12.52 -23.82
N GLU A 92 -5.46 13.21 -24.26
CA GLU A 92 -5.54 13.79 -25.62
C GLU A 92 -4.36 14.74 -25.88
N GLY A 93 -3.81 14.69 -27.08
CA GLY A 93 -2.72 15.58 -27.52
C GLY A 93 -1.33 15.23 -26.98
N LYS A 94 -1.20 14.27 -26.06
CA LYS A 94 0.08 13.83 -25.48
C LYS A 94 0.36 12.33 -25.69
N THR A 95 -0.63 11.58 -26.15
CA THR A 95 -0.52 10.12 -26.32
C THR A 95 0.14 9.77 -27.65
N THR A 96 1.22 9.00 -27.59
CA THR A 96 1.91 8.44 -28.76
C THR A 96 1.83 6.91 -28.75
N PRO A 97 2.00 6.24 -29.92
CA PRO A 97 2.09 4.77 -29.94
C PRO A 97 3.17 4.22 -29.02
N ASP A 98 4.32 4.88 -28.91
CA ASP A 98 5.44 4.46 -28.06
C ASP A 98 5.06 4.52 -26.57
N LEU A 99 4.32 5.56 -26.14
CA LEU A 99 3.81 5.66 -24.77
C LEU A 99 2.88 4.49 -24.44
N VAL A 100 1.93 4.20 -25.34
CA VAL A 100 0.98 3.08 -25.17
C VAL A 100 1.73 1.75 -25.09
N GLN A 101 2.68 1.52 -25.99
CA GLN A 101 3.48 0.31 -26.02
C GLN A 101 4.35 0.17 -24.75
N SER A 102 4.96 1.26 -24.29
CA SER A 102 5.77 1.28 -23.07
C SER A 102 4.95 0.88 -21.84
N ILE A 103 3.78 1.52 -21.63
CA ILE A 103 2.90 1.21 -20.50
C ILE A 103 2.42 -0.25 -20.58
N SER A 104 1.99 -0.71 -21.77
CA SER A 104 1.54 -2.09 -21.96
C SER A 104 2.65 -3.10 -21.66
N SER A 105 3.88 -2.82 -22.11
CA SER A 105 5.04 -3.69 -21.84
C SER A 105 5.36 -3.78 -20.36
N GLN A 106 5.26 -2.67 -19.61
CA GLN A 106 5.43 -2.66 -18.16
C GLN A 106 4.38 -3.56 -17.47
N ILE A 107 3.10 -3.42 -17.86
CA ILE A 107 2.00 -4.21 -17.32
C ILE A 107 2.24 -5.70 -17.58
N TYR A 108 2.54 -6.05 -18.85
CA TYR A 108 2.70 -7.46 -19.23
C TYR A 108 3.90 -8.12 -18.56
N ALA A 109 5.04 -7.42 -18.49
CA ALA A 109 6.24 -7.93 -17.82
C ALA A 109 6.00 -8.14 -16.32
N ALA A 110 5.33 -7.19 -15.65
CA ALA A 110 5.01 -7.31 -14.23
C ALA A 110 3.99 -8.43 -13.98
N ALA A 111 2.93 -8.54 -14.79
CA ALA A 111 1.91 -9.58 -14.67
C ALA A 111 2.49 -10.99 -14.89
N ASP A 112 3.36 -11.15 -15.89
CA ASP A 112 4.05 -12.42 -16.18
C ASP A 112 4.89 -12.89 -14.99
N GLY A 113 5.57 -11.97 -14.32
CA GLY A 113 6.36 -12.26 -13.11
C GLY A 113 5.57 -12.90 -11.96
N TYR A 114 4.26 -12.70 -11.91
CA TYR A 114 3.33 -13.30 -10.93
C TYR A 114 2.49 -14.46 -11.51
N GLY A 115 2.61 -14.76 -12.80
CA GLY A 115 1.74 -15.73 -13.48
C GLY A 115 0.28 -15.23 -13.62
N ILE A 116 0.08 -13.91 -13.68
CA ILE A 116 -1.24 -13.28 -13.84
C ILE A 116 -1.62 -13.29 -15.31
N THR A 117 -2.84 -13.76 -15.60
CA THR A 117 -3.43 -13.69 -16.95
C THR A 117 -4.21 -12.39 -17.10
N ILE A 118 -3.88 -11.58 -18.11
CA ILE A 118 -4.69 -10.43 -18.51
C ILE A 118 -5.91 -10.97 -19.28
N VAL A 119 -7.11 -10.79 -18.71
CA VAL A 119 -8.36 -11.35 -19.26
C VAL A 119 -9.19 -10.33 -20.03
N GLY A 120 -8.82 -9.05 -19.97
CA GLY A 120 -9.53 -8.00 -20.67
C GLY A 120 -9.19 -6.62 -20.14
N GLY A 121 -10.01 -5.65 -20.52
CA GLY A 121 -9.85 -4.27 -20.10
C GLY A 121 -10.40 -3.28 -21.10
N HIS A 122 -10.02 -2.01 -20.94
CA HIS A 122 -10.38 -0.91 -21.83
C HIS A 122 -9.20 0.04 -21.97
N THR A 123 -8.95 0.53 -23.18
CA THR A 123 -7.93 1.54 -23.44
C THR A 123 -8.51 2.63 -24.32
N GLU A 124 -8.43 3.88 -23.88
CA GLU A 124 -8.92 5.02 -24.67
C GLU A 124 -8.06 6.26 -24.46
N ILE A 125 -8.13 7.17 -25.46
CA ILE A 125 -7.61 8.52 -25.38
C ILE A 125 -8.79 9.43 -25.07
N THR A 126 -8.70 10.20 -23.97
CA THR A 126 -9.82 11.04 -23.50
C THR A 126 -9.37 12.46 -23.14
N THR A 127 -10.34 13.38 -23.11
CA THR A 127 -10.13 14.78 -22.76
C THR A 127 -10.05 14.97 -21.22
N GLY A 128 -9.50 16.11 -20.79
CA GLY A 128 -9.48 16.49 -19.36
C GLY A 128 -8.42 15.79 -18.52
N LEU A 129 -7.50 15.06 -19.15
CA LEU A 129 -6.35 14.46 -18.48
C LEU A 129 -5.07 15.17 -18.87
N ASP A 130 -4.19 15.37 -17.88
CA ASP A 130 -2.83 15.89 -18.10
C ASP A 130 -1.77 14.79 -18.18
N ARG A 131 -2.09 13.58 -17.70
CA ARG A 131 -1.24 12.39 -17.62
C ARG A 131 -2.07 11.11 -17.79
N PRO A 132 -1.44 9.95 -18.09
CA PRO A 132 -2.11 8.67 -18.06
C PRO A 132 -2.70 8.35 -16.68
N ILE A 133 -3.86 7.67 -16.66
CA ILE A 133 -4.44 7.05 -15.49
C ILE A 133 -4.59 5.56 -15.81
N LEU A 134 -4.05 4.73 -14.92
CA LEU A 134 -4.18 3.29 -14.99
C LEU A 134 -5.08 2.81 -13.85
N SER A 135 -6.09 2.01 -14.16
CA SER A 135 -6.84 1.28 -13.14
C SER A 135 -6.82 -0.20 -13.45
N THR A 136 -6.45 -1.00 -12.47
CA THR A 136 -6.44 -2.46 -12.56
C THR A 136 -7.56 -3.04 -11.71
N MET A 137 -8.15 -4.14 -12.17
CA MET A 137 -8.99 -5.01 -11.38
C MET A 137 -8.31 -6.38 -11.34
N LEU A 138 -7.84 -6.77 -10.15
CA LEU A 138 -7.15 -8.04 -9.93
C LEU A 138 -8.04 -9.00 -9.15
N ILE A 139 -8.06 -10.26 -9.58
CA ILE A 139 -8.77 -11.34 -8.93
C ILE A 139 -7.75 -12.37 -8.47
N GLY A 140 -7.79 -12.70 -7.18
CA GLY A 140 -7.02 -13.77 -6.56
C GLY A 140 -7.89 -14.92 -6.08
N GLU A 141 -7.26 -16.04 -5.77
CA GLU A 141 -7.90 -17.24 -5.20
C GLU A 141 -7.26 -17.60 -3.87
N VAL A 142 -8.10 -17.96 -2.90
CA VAL A 142 -7.65 -18.51 -1.61
C VAL A 142 -8.65 -19.55 -1.12
N SER A 143 -8.18 -20.57 -0.41
CA SER A 143 -9.07 -21.50 0.29
C SER A 143 -9.66 -20.83 1.55
N PRO A 144 -10.90 -21.19 1.95
CA PRO A 144 -11.57 -20.55 3.09
C PRO A 144 -10.77 -20.58 4.41
N ASP A 145 -10.01 -21.65 4.64
CA ASP A 145 -9.17 -21.84 5.82
C ASP A 145 -7.87 -21.02 5.83
N ARG A 146 -7.53 -20.38 4.70
CA ARG A 146 -6.31 -19.58 4.52
C ARG A 146 -6.56 -18.09 4.29
N LEU A 147 -7.82 -17.67 4.31
CA LEU A 147 -8.16 -16.26 4.17
C LEU A 147 -7.64 -15.48 5.37
N ILE A 148 -6.87 -14.44 5.10
CA ILE A 148 -6.39 -13.46 6.08
C ILE A 148 -7.12 -12.15 5.84
N THR A 149 -7.57 -11.50 6.92
CA THR A 149 -8.21 -10.17 6.84
C THR A 149 -7.73 -9.29 7.99
N PRO A 150 -7.77 -7.97 7.87
CA PRO A 150 -7.42 -7.05 8.97
C PRO A 150 -8.22 -7.30 10.25
N ARG A 151 -9.42 -7.89 10.14
CA ARG A 151 -10.29 -8.27 11.28
C ARG A 151 -9.75 -9.42 12.12
N GLY A 152 -8.74 -10.13 11.65
CA GLY A 152 -8.15 -11.28 12.36
C GLY A 152 -7.21 -10.89 13.50
N ALA A 153 -6.81 -9.61 13.62
CA ALA A 153 -5.94 -9.16 14.68
C ALA A 153 -6.58 -9.35 16.05
N CYS A 154 -5.82 -9.93 16.99
CA CYS A 154 -6.29 -10.27 18.33
C CYS A 154 -5.46 -9.58 19.43
N PRO A 155 -6.08 -9.20 20.57
CA PRO A 155 -5.31 -8.72 21.72
C PRO A 155 -4.22 -9.69 22.14
N GLY A 156 -3.01 -9.19 22.36
CA GLY A 156 -1.82 -9.97 22.68
C GLY A 156 -0.90 -10.21 21.48
N ASP A 157 -1.37 -10.03 20.26
CA ASP A 157 -0.55 -10.20 19.06
C ASP A 157 0.58 -9.17 18.97
N CYS A 158 1.67 -9.56 18.31
CA CYS A 158 2.76 -8.69 17.91
C CYS A 158 2.47 -8.05 16.54
N ILE A 159 2.92 -6.80 16.36
CA ILE A 159 2.86 -6.10 15.08
C ILE A 159 4.27 -6.07 14.49
N LEU A 160 4.43 -6.71 13.33
CA LEU A 160 5.68 -6.74 12.58
C LEU A 160 5.57 -5.82 11.35
N LEU A 161 6.69 -5.20 10.98
CA LEU A 161 6.81 -4.42 9.75
C LEU A 161 8.00 -4.93 8.94
N SER A 162 7.76 -5.31 7.67
CA SER A 162 8.84 -5.69 6.76
C SER A 162 9.49 -4.47 6.11
N LYS A 163 10.78 -4.59 5.74
CA LYS A 163 11.59 -3.55 5.09
C LYS A 163 11.65 -2.25 5.91
N SER A 164 11.47 -1.11 5.26
CA SER A 164 11.44 0.23 5.87
C SER A 164 10.38 1.09 5.20
N ILE A 165 10.05 2.23 5.81
CA ILE A 165 9.14 3.21 5.23
C ILE A 165 9.89 4.52 4.91
N PRO A 166 9.31 5.34 3.99
CA PRO A 166 8.37 4.99 2.91
C PRO A 166 9.15 4.49 1.67
N VAL A 167 8.99 3.23 1.25
CA VAL A 167 9.70 2.70 0.07
C VAL A 167 9.20 3.40 -1.19
N GLU A 168 7.90 3.33 -1.45
CA GLU A 168 7.28 3.92 -2.63
C GLU A 168 7.46 5.44 -2.65
N GLY A 169 7.17 6.12 -1.54
CA GLY A 169 7.30 7.57 -1.44
C GLY A 169 8.71 8.06 -1.73
N THR A 170 9.74 7.33 -1.28
CA THR A 170 11.15 7.61 -1.59
C THR A 170 11.39 7.57 -3.10
N ALA A 171 10.90 6.54 -3.79
CA ALA A 171 11.07 6.40 -5.23
C ALA A 171 10.31 7.49 -6.01
N ILE A 172 9.06 7.75 -5.66
CA ILE A 172 8.25 8.77 -6.33
C ILE A 172 8.89 10.15 -6.17
N LEU A 173 9.24 10.54 -4.94
CA LEU A 173 9.83 11.85 -4.66
C LEU A 173 11.16 12.06 -5.40
N ALA A 174 12.00 11.01 -5.48
CA ALA A 174 13.27 11.09 -6.19
C ALA A 174 13.11 11.13 -7.72
N ARG A 175 12.04 10.56 -8.28
CA ARG A 175 11.76 10.53 -9.73
C ARG A 175 11.05 11.79 -10.20
N GLU A 176 10.05 12.24 -9.44
CA GLU A 176 9.24 13.40 -9.82
C GLU A 176 9.93 14.73 -9.48
N PHE A 177 10.77 14.75 -8.43
CA PHE A 177 11.40 15.99 -7.90
C PHE A 177 12.93 15.95 -7.80
N PRO A 178 13.65 15.43 -8.82
CA PRO A 178 15.11 15.30 -8.73
C PRO A 178 15.80 16.65 -8.53
N ASP A 179 15.26 17.73 -9.11
CA ASP A 179 15.86 19.07 -9.01
C ASP A 179 15.77 19.66 -7.61
N LEU A 180 14.70 19.38 -6.88
CA LEU A 180 14.54 19.83 -5.49
C LEU A 180 15.49 19.09 -4.53
N LEU A 181 15.89 17.88 -4.89
CA LEU A 181 16.72 17.00 -4.05
C LEU A 181 18.23 17.14 -4.31
N ARG A 182 18.65 17.80 -5.41
CA ARG A 182 20.08 17.93 -5.82
C ARG A 182 20.98 18.57 -4.77
N ASN A 183 20.44 19.43 -3.91
CA ASN A 183 21.23 20.07 -2.85
C ASN A 183 21.32 19.21 -1.57
N SER A 184 20.48 18.19 -1.45
CA SER A 184 20.37 17.35 -0.25
C SER A 184 20.91 15.94 -0.47
N LEU A 185 20.99 15.48 -1.73
CA LEU A 185 21.44 14.14 -2.12
C LEU A 185 22.60 14.20 -3.10
N SER A 186 23.53 13.25 -3.00
CA SER A 186 24.51 13.01 -4.06
C SER A 186 23.83 12.40 -5.30
N PRO A 187 24.46 12.45 -6.50
CA PRO A 187 23.94 11.79 -7.68
C PRO A 187 23.69 10.27 -7.49
N GLU A 188 24.55 9.61 -6.72
CA GLU A 188 24.45 8.18 -6.41
C GLU A 188 23.25 7.93 -5.48
N GLU A 189 23.07 8.74 -4.43
CA GLU A 189 21.92 8.66 -3.52
C GLU A 189 20.59 8.92 -4.27
N LEU A 190 20.57 9.88 -5.18
CA LEU A 190 19.39 10.15 -6.00
C LEU A 190 19.03 8.97 -6.89
N LEU A 191 20.03 8.36 -7.56
CA LEU A 191 19.83 7.18 -8.38
C LEU A 191 19.37 5.97 -7.54
N GLU A 192 19.96 5.78 -6.35
CA GLU A 192 19.54 4.74 -5.42
C GLU A 192 18.07 4.94 -5.01
N ALA A 193 17.67 6.15 -4.65
CA ALA A 193 16.30 6.48 -4.28
C ALA A 193 15.31 6.23 -5.44
N GLN A 194 15.66 6.62 -6.67
CA GLN A 194 14.87 6.34 -7.87
C GLN A 194 14.68 4.85 -8.14
N ASN A 195 15.65 4.03 -7.72
CA ASN A 195 15.59 2.57 -7.86
C ASN A 195 14.83 1.85 -6.74
N TYR A 196 14.33 2.55 -5.72
CA TYR A 196 13.56 1.94 -4.62
C TYR A 196 12.32 1.20 -5.10
N ILE A 197 11.74 1.54 -6.25
CA ILE A 197 10.65 0.76 -6.86
C ILE A 197 11.04 -0.68 -7.20
N TYR A 198 12.34 -0.95 -7.38
CA TYR A 198 12.90 -2.27 -7.70
C TYR A 198 13.68 -2.88 -6.53
N THR A 199 14.41 -2.05 -5.79
CA THR A 199 15.26 -2.47 -4.66
C THR A 199 15.23 -1.39 -3.56
N PRO A 200 14.63 -1.67 -2.39
CA PRO A 200 14.12 -2.97 -1.91
C PRO A 200 12.86 -3.47 -2.61
N GLY A 201 12.21 -2.65 -3.45
CA GLY A 201 11.05 -2.99 -4.24
C GLY A 201 9.71 -2.72 -3.52
N ILE A 202 8.72 -2.27 -4.31
CA ILE A 202 7.38 -1.94 -3.80
C ILE A 202 6.47 -3.17 -3.63
N SER A 203 6.89 -4.35 -4.09
CA SER A 203 6.13 -5.59 -3.91
C SER A 203 6.29 -6.15 -2.51
N VAL A 204 5.19 -6.54 -1.89
CA VAL A 204 5.15 -7.29 -0.62
C VAL A 204 4.74 -8.75 -0.81
N TRP A 205 4.60 -9.20 -2.06
CA TRP A 205 4.23 -10.58 -2.38
C TRP A 205 5.14 -11.62 -1.72
N LYS A 206 6.45 -11.44 -1.86
CA LYS A 206 7.45 -12.35 -1.25
C LYS A 206 7.37 -12.30 0.26
N ASP A 207 7.20 -11.11 0.83
CA ASP A 207 7.10 -10.86 2.27
C ASP A 207 5.92 -11.65 2.85
N ALA A 208 4.72 -11.48 2.29
CA ALA A 208 3.50 -12.18 2.71
C ALA A 208 3.64 -13.70 2.56
N ARG A 209 4.16 -14.19 1.43
CA ARG A 209 4.34 -15.64 1.19
C ARG A 209 5.30 -16.29 2.18
N VAL A 210 6.42 -15.64 2.47
CA VAL A 210 7.41 -16.12 3.45
C VAL A 210 6.80 -16.16 4.84
N ALA A 211 6.10 -15.09 5.25
CA ALA A 211 5.47 -15.02 6.56
C ALA A 211 4.42 -16.12 6.76
N ILE A 212 3.50 -16.30 5.79
CA ILE A 212 2.44 -17.34 5.84
C ILE A 212 3.04 -18.76 5.87
N GLN A 213 4.17 -18.98 5.21
CA GLN A 213 4.83 -20.30 5.21
C GLN A 213 5.60 -20.56 6.51
N ALA A 214 6.08 -19.52 7.17
CA ALA A 214 6.88 -19.62 8.38
C ALA A 214 6.01 -19.81 9.64
N GLY A 215 4.82 -19.23 9.68
CA GLY A 215 3.98 -19.30 10.87
C GLY A 215 2.56 -18.79 10.65
N LYS A 216 1.79 -18.75 11.73
CA LYS A 216 0.43 -18.24 11.71
C LYS A 216 0.44 -16.71 11.64
N VAL A 217 -0.30 -16.16 10.68
CA VAL A 217 -0.52 -14.73 10.52
C VAL A 217 -2.00 -14.45 10.71
N HIS A 218 -2.35 -13.57 11.65
CA HIS A 218 -3.73 -13.23 11.97
C HIS A 218 -4.29 -12.12 11.07
N ALA A 219 -3.46 -11.11 10.76
CA ALA A 219 -3.84 -10.02 9.86
C ALA A 219 -2.63 -9.51 9.09
N MET A 220 -2.87 -8.95 7.91
CA MET A 220 -1.88 -8.23 7.11
C MET A 220 -2.52 -6.96 6.54
N HIS A 221 -1.68 -5.95 6.32
CA HIS A 221 -2.04 -4.72 5.62
C HIS A 221 -0.79 -4.12 4.98
N ASP A 222 -0.88 -3.60 3.77
CA ASP A 222 0.20 -2.85 3.14
C ASP A 222 -0.03 -1.34 3.27
N PRO A 223 0.89 -0.60 3.89
CA PRO A 223 0.79 0.85 3.98
C PRO A 223 0.84 1.49 2.60
N THR A 224 -0.23 2.16 2.18
CA THR A 224 -0.34 2.90 0.92
C THR A 224 -0.46 4.40 1.19
N GLU A 225 -1.41 5.11 0.57
CA GLU A 225 -1.67 6.53 0.79
C GLU A 225 -1.94 6.85 2.26
N GLY A 226 -1.28 7.92 2.74
CA GLY A 226 -1.27 8.32 4.14
C GLY A 226 -0.27 7.53 4.98
N GLY A 227 0.53 6.68 4.34
CA GLY A 227 1.68 5.99 4.90
C GLY A 227 1.36 5.00 6.02
N LEU A 228 2.38 4.67 6.79
CA LEU A 228 2.26 3.74 7.93
C LEU A 228 1.23 4.21 8.96
N ALA A 229 1.11 5.51 9.18
CA ALA A 229 0.16 6.05 10.16
C ALA A 229 -1.29 5.69 9.78
N THR A 230 -1.68 5.92 8.52
CA THR A 230 -3.02 5.59 8.04
C THR A 230 -3.27 4.10 8.07
N ALA A 231 -2.33 3.27 7.61
CA ALA A 231 -2.46 1.81 7.64
C ALA A 231 -2.66 1.25 9.06
N LEU A 232 -1.97 1.80 10.06
CA LEU A 232 -2.18 1.42 11.46
C LEU A 232 -3.57 1.81 11.97
N TRP A 233 -4.09 2.99 11.59
CA TRP A 233 -5.45 3.39 11.93
C TRP A 233 -6.49 2.50 11.23
N GLU A 234 -6.32 2.19 9.95
CA GLU A 234 -7.17 1.27 9.19
C GLU A 234 -7.20 -0.12 9.82
N LEU A 235 -6.05 -0.62 10.25
CA LEU A 235 -5.96 -1.90 10.98
C LEU A 235 -6.68 -1.85 12.33
N ALA A 236 -6.53 -0.76 13.10
CA ALA A 236 -7.22 -0.58 14.38
C ALA A 236 -8.75 -0.53 14.18
N GLU A 237 -9.22 0.21 13.18
CA GLU A 237 -10.65 0.35 12.87
C GLU A 237 -11.25 -0.97 12.37
N ALA A 238 -10.55 -1.69 11.48
CA ALA A 238 -11.02 -2.97 10.95
C ALA A 238 -11.08 -4.08 12.02
N SER A 239 -10.14 -4.10 12.95
CA SER A 239 -10.05 -5.10 14.03
C SER A 239 -10.84 -4.72 15.29
N GLY A 240 -11.17 -3.42 15.46
CA GLY A 240 -11.80 -2.91 16.68
C GLY A 240 -10.91 -2.95 17.92
N THR A 241 -9.58 -2.88 17.74
CA THR A 241 -8.59 -3.05 18.82
C THR A 241 -7.72 -1.80 18.99
N THR A 242 -7.00 -1.73 20.11
CA THR A 242 -5.97 -0.69 20.33
C THR A 242 -4.59 -1.20 19.91
N LEU A 243 -3.88 -0.41 19.09
CA LEU A 243 -2.51 -0.67 18.68
C LEU A 243 -1.54 0.17 19.51
N GLU A 244 -0.58 -0.47 20.18
CA GLU A 244 0.53 0.20 20.86
C GLU A 244 1.80 0.08 20.01
N ILE A 245 2.30 1.20 19.51
CA ILE A 245 3.45 1.27 18.61
C ILE A 245 4.64 1.91 19.33
N LYS A 246 5.81 1.31 19.15
CA LYS A 246 7.10 1.84 19.64
C LYS A 246 7.74 2.67 18.52
N PRO A 247 7.71 4.00 18.58
CA PRO A 247 8.18 4.86 17.48
C PRO A 247 9.64 4.61 17.10
N GLU A 248 10.48 4.34 18.09
CA GLU A 248 11.91 4.05 17.91
C GLU A 248 12.18 2.73 17.18
N SER A 249 11.18 1.85 17.10
CA SER A 249 11.28 0.57 16.39
C SER A 249 10.81 0.65 14.94
N ILE A 250 10.21 1.78 14.52
CA ILE A 250 9.74 1.95 13.14
C ILE A 250 10.97 2.14 12.23
N PRO A 251 11.23 1.22 11.27
CA PRO A 251 12.40 1.35 10.41
C PRO A 251 12.16 2.40 9.33
N VAL A 252 12.96 3.47 9.35
CA VAL A 252 13.05 4.47 8.27
C VAL A 252 14.48 4.43 7.73
N SER A 253 14.65 4.26 6.41
CA SER A 253 15.99 4.28 5.84
C SER A 253 16.62 5.67 5.93
N ASN A 254 17.95 5.75 6.06
CA ASN A 254 18.64 7.04 6.08
C ASN A 254 18.36 7.88 4.82
N LEU A 255 18.21 7.22 3.67
CA LEU A 255 17.92 7.88 2.41
C LEU A 255 16.49 8.41 2.37
N SER A 256 15.52 7.61 2.83
CA SER A 256 14.13 8.06 2.97
C SER A 256 14.01 9.24 3.94
N GLN A 257 14.72 9.19 5.07
CA GLN A 257 14.73 10.30 6.05
C GLN A 257 15.30 11.59 5.43
N LYS A 258 16.45 11.51 4.73
CA LYS A 258 17.04 12.66 4.04
C LYS A 258 16.09 13.31 3.04
N ILE A 259 15.35 12.49 2.26
CA ILE A 259 14.38 12.99 1.28
C ILE A 259 13.20 13.65 1.97
N CYS A 260 12.65 13.02 3.00
CA CYS A 260 11.56 13.59 3.78
C CYS A 260 11.97 14.91 4.45
N ASP A 261 13.16 14.96 5.05
CA ASP A 261 13.69 16.19 5.67
C ASP A 261 13.87 17.32 4.65
N ALA A 262 14.44 17.00 3.46
CA ALA A 262 14.66 17.98 2.40
C ALA A 262 13.35 18.60 1.86
N LEU A 263 12.26 17.83 1.89
CA LEU A 263 10.94 18.26 1.42
C LEU A 263 9.98 18.64 2.55
N GLU A 264 10.42 18.58 3.83
CA GLU A 264 9.65 18.88 5.04
C GLU A 264 8.40 17.99 5.15
N LEU A 265 8.58 16.69 4.90
CA LEU A 265 7.54 15.66 4.96
C LEU A 265 7.76 14.73 6.15
N SER A 266 6.68 14.11 6.63
CA SER A 266 6.77 13.06 7.64
C SER A 266 6.84 11.69 6.96
N PRO A 267 7.86 10.85 7.26
CA PRO A 267 7.92 9.48 6.74
C PRO A 267 6.70 8.62 7.13
N LEU A 268 6.07 8.94 8.26
CA LEU A 268 4.90 8.21 8.76
C LEU A 268 3.63 8.43 7.92
N GLY A 269 3.51 9.62 7.32
CA GLY A 269 2.34 10.02 6.52
C GLY A 269 2.58 9.97 5.01
N THR A 270 3.76 9.51 4.56
CA THR A 270 4.13 9.44 3.14
C THR A 270 3.84 8.04 2.61
N ILE A 271 3.22 7.95 1.43
CA ILE A 271 2.87 6.70 0.74
C ILE A 271 3.99 5.66 0.82
N ALA A 272 3.67 4.43 1.23
CA ALA A 272 4.68 3.50 1.71
C ALA A 272 4.54 2.06 1.17
N SER A 273 3.88 1.86 0.01
CA SER A 273 3.86 0.53 -0.62
C SER A 273 5.28 -0.04 -0.72
N GLY A 274 5.39 -1.32 -0.44
CA GLY A 274 6.67 -2.02 -0.33
C GLY A 274 7.02 -2.44 1.09
N ALA A 275 6.41 -1.85 2.12
CA ALA A 275 6.42 -2.38 3.47
C ALA A 275 5.14 -3.20 3.73
N LEU A 276 5.21 -4.21 4.59
CA LEU A 276 4.07 -5.05 4.97
C LEU A 276 3.91 -5.04 6.48
N LEU A 277 2.74 -4.63 6.95
CA LEU A 277 2.28 -4.86 8.32
C LEU A 277 1.77 -6.30 8.44
N MET A 278 2.22 -7.00 9.47
CA MET A 278 1.79 -8.36 9.81
C MET A 278 1.44 -8.41 11.29
N VAL A 279 0.28 -8.95 11.62
CA VAL A 279 -0.15 -9.20 12.99
C VAL A 279 -0.07 -10.69 13.24
N VAL A 280 0.73 -11.08 14.22
CA VAL A 280 1.08 -12.47 14.47
C VAL A 280 1.00 -12.82 15.95
N PRO A 281 0.66 -14.07 16.32
CA PRO A 281 0.79 -14.52 17.69
C PRO A 281 2.21 -14.33 18.23
N PRO A 282 2.41 -14.00 19.51
CA PRO A 282 3.74 -13.76 20.09
C PRO A 282 4.72 -14.94 19.88
N GLU A 283 4.22 -16.17 19.93
CA GLU A 283 5.01 -17.39 19.72
C GLU A 283 5.52 -17.55 18.28
N GLU A 284 4.89 -16.90 17.31
CA GLU A 284 5.28 -16.94 15.89
C GLU A 284 6.20 -15.77 15.50
N SER A 285 6.26 -14.71 16.30
CA SER A 285 6.95 -13.46 15.97
C SER A 285 8.42 -13.68 15.58
N LEU A 286 9.19 -14.41 16.39
CA LEU A 286 10.61 -14.66 16.14
C LEU A 286 10.83 -15.54 14.92
N ASN A 287 10.03 -16.60 14.74
CA ASN A 287 10.15 -17.53 13.63
C ASN A 287 9.88 -16.82 12.29
N ILE A 288 8.84 -16.01 12.22
CA ILE A 288 8.49 -15.24 11.01
C ILE A 288 9.59 -14.20 10.70
N GLN A 289 10.10 -13.47 11.71
CA GLN A 289 11.18 -12.51 11.51
C GLN A 289 12.46 -13.20 10.99
N GLU A 290 12.79 -14.38 11.52
CA GLU A 290 13.96 -15.15 11.07
C GLU A 290 13.79 -15.65 9.65
N ALA A 291 12.62 -16.19 9.29
CA ALA A 291 12.32 -16.64 7.94
C ALA A 291 12.42 -15.50 6.91
N LEU A 292 11.87 -14.32 7.23
CA LEU A 292 11.97 -13.12 6.39
C LEU A 292 13.44 -12.68 6.23
N ARG A 293 14.20 -12.64 7.33
CA ARG A 293 15.63 -12.30 7.30
C ARG A 293 16.42 -13.27 6.42
N ASN A 294 16.15 -14.57 6.52
CA ASN A 294 16.79 -15.61 5.68
C ASN A 294 16.42 -15.48 4.20
N ALA A 295 15.24 -14.91 3.91
CA ALA A 295 14.82 -14.57 2.56
C ALA A 295 15.40 -13.23 2.04
N GLY A 296 16.20 -12.53 2.85
CA GLY A 296 16.80 -11.22 2.55
C GLY A 296 15.85 -10.04 2.78
N ILE A 297 14.78 -10.24 3.57
CA ILE A 297 13.78 -9.21 3.87
C ILE A 297 13.93 -8.79 5.34
N PRO A 298 14.40 -7.56 5.62
CA PRO A 298 14.40 -7.04 6.99
C PRO A 298 13.00 -7.04 7.58
N CYS A 299 12.87 -7.38 8.85
CA CYS A 299 11.60 -7.36 9.55
C CYS A 299 11.82 -6.96 11.00
N THR A 300 10.98 -6.07 11.52
CA THR A 300 11.08 -5.50 12.85
C THR A 300 9.73 -5.57 13.56
N GLU A 301 9.71 -5.94 14.83
CA GLU A 301 8.55 -5.82 15.70
C GLU A 301 8.41 -4.35 16.13
N ILE A 302 7.32 -3.72 15.73
CA ILE A 302 7.07 -2.29 15.97
C ILE A 302 6.04 -2.03 17.05
N GLY A 303 5.33 -3.05 17.54
CA GLY A 303 4.30 -2.87 18.56
C GLY A 303 3.48 -4.12 18.84
N ASN A 304 2.37 -3.91 19.55
CA ASN A 304 1.47 -4.97 19.99
C ASN A 304 0.00 -4.54 19.89
N ILE A 305 -0.88 -5.54 19.76
CA ILE A 305 -2.33 -5.35 19.84
C ILE A 305 -2.78 -5.43 21.30
N ARG A 306 -3.67 -4.52 21.72
CA ARG A 306 -4.29 -4.49 23.04
C ARG A 306 -5.79 -4.58 22.98
N GLU A 307 -6.39 -5.08 24.02
CA GLU A 307 -7.83 -4.95 24.23
C GLU A 307 -8.19 -3.48 24.44
N GLY A 308 -9.23 -3.00 23.80
CA GLY A 308 -9.66 -1.61 23.88
C GLY A 308 -10.54 -1.20 22.70
N ILE A 309 -10.66 0.09 22.49
CA ILE A 309 -11.35 0.68 21.33
C ILE A 309 -10.39 0.78 20.15
N ALA A 310 -10.93 1.02 18.96
CA ALA A 310 -10.13 1.31 17.76
C ALA A 310 -9.29 2.58 17.97
N GLU A 311 -8.01 2.41 18.30
CA GLU A 311 -7.07 3.49 18.60
C GLU A 311 -5.64 3.07 18.28
N VAL A 312 -4.79 4.04 17.89
CA VAL A 312 -3.36 3.83 17.70
C VAL A 312 -2.58 4.78 18.61
N ARG A 313 -1.72 4.23 19.44
CA ARG A 313 -0.90 4.97 20.40
C ARG A 313 0.58 4.77 20.13
N LEU A 314 1.32 5.87 20.12
CA LEU A 314 2.77 5.87 20.19
C LEU A 314 3.21 5.76 21.64
N VAL A 315 3.90 4.67 21.99
CA VAL A 315 4.32 4.40 23.38
C VAL A 315 5.79 4.74 23.53
N HIS A 316 6.08 5.73 24.37
CA HIS A 316 7.43 6.15 24.76
C HIS A 316 7.70 5.81 26.23
N GLN A 317 8.97 5.86 26.65
CA GLN A 317 9.33 5.68 28.07
C GLN A 317 8.63 6.68 29.01
N ALA A 318 8.31 7.89 28.52
CA ALA A 318 7.69 8.97 29.29
C ALA A 318 6.14 8.97 29.24
N GLY A 319 5.52 8.04 28.51
CA GLY A 319 4.06 7.96 28.34
C GLY A 319 3.65 7.62 26.92
N SER A 320 2.36 7.72 26.62
CA SER A 320 1.83 7.45 25.29
C SER A 320 1.15 8.68 24.69
N LEU A 321 1.27 8.82 23.37
CA LEU A 321 0.61 9.86 22.57
C LEU A 321 -0.21 9.19 21.46
N PRO A 322 -1.32 9.78 21.00
CA PRO A 322 -2.03 9.27 19.84
C PRO A 322 -1.15 9.33 18.58
N MET A 323 -1.26 8.33 17.71
CA MET A 323 -0.64 8.38 16.37
C MET A 323 -1.24 9.54 15.58
N PRO A 324 -0.43 10.39 14.91
CA PRO A 324 -0.94 11.41 14.02
C PRO A 324 -1.90 10.85 12.97
N ARG A 325 -2.98 11.58 12.66
CA ARG A 325 -3.82 11.34 11.49
C ARG A 325 -3.44 12.33 10.40
N TYR A 326 -3.30 11.85 9.18
CA TYR A 326 -2.99 12.68 8.02
C TYR A 326 -4.26 12.79 7.16
N ASP A 327 -4.77 14.01 6.98
CA ASP A 327 -5.94 14.27 6.12
C ASP A 327 -5.64 14.06 4.64
N GLN A 328 -4.35 14.10 4.27
CA GLN A 328 -3.82 13.86 2.93
C GLN A 328 -2.48 13.16 3.07
N ASP A 329 -2.11 12.39 2.04
CA ASP A 329 -0.73 11.90 1.95
C ASP A 329 0.27 13.06 1.92
N GLU A 330 1.34 12.93 2.68
CA GLU A 330 2.40 13.93 2.75
C GLU A 330 3.03 14.24 1.37
N ILE A 331 3.02 13.26 0.45
CA ILE A 331 3.53 13.44 -0.92
C ILE A 331 2.77 14.57 -1.66
N THR A 332 1.48 14.76 -1.38
CA THR A 332 0.67 15.82 -2.01
C THR A 332 1.20 17.22 -1.73
N ARG A 333 1.86 17.41 -0.56
CA ARG A 333 2.51 18.68 -0.20
C ARG A 333 3.71 18.98 -1.10
N ALA A 334 4.46 17.94 -1.51
CA ALA A 334 5.57 18.11 -2.46
C ALA A 334 5.04 18.53 -3.83
N PHE A 335 3.97 17.91 -4.33
CA PHE A 335 3.34 18.29 -5.59
C PHE A 335 2.77 19.72 -5.56
N GLN A 336 2.17 20.15 -4.44
CA GLN A 336 1.64 21.51 -4.26
C GLN A 336 2.73 22.61 -4.21
N LYS A 337 3.94 22.29 -3.69
CA LYS A 337 5.06 23.26 -3.66
C LYS A 337 5.50 23.66 -5.07
N ILE A 338 5.44 22.74 -6.05
CA ILE A 338 5.83 23.01 -7.45
C ILE A 338 4.82 23.89 -8.16
N VAL A 339 3.53 23.61 -7.99
CA VAL A 339 2.47 24.44 -8.60
C VAL A 339 2.63 25.91 -8.18
N LYS A 340 3.01 26.17 -6.93
CA LYS A 340 3.23 27.54 -6.40
C LYS A 340 4.54 28.19 -6.85
N GLN A 341 5.51 27.43 -7.35
CA GLN A 341 6.78 27.96 -7.86
C GLN A 341 6.76 28.20 -9.38
N GLY A 342 5.75 27.65 -10.08
CA GLY A 342 5.57 27.79 -11.52
C GLY A 342 4.60 28.93 -11.94
N ASP A 343 3.89 29.53 -10.97
CA ASP A 343 3.10 30.76 -11.11
C ASP A 343 3.97 31.99 -10.69
#